data_523751c593b9e47b18b6484e853d5f0a
#
_entry.id   523751c593b9e47b18b6484e853d5f0a
#
_cell.length_a   1.000
_cell.length_b   1.000
_cell.length_c   1.000
_cell.angle_alpha   90.00
_cell.angle_beta   90.00
_cell.angle_gamma   90.00
#
_symmetry.space_group_name_H-M   'P 1'
#
loop_
_entity.id
_entity.type
_entity.pdbx_description
1 polymer ?
#
loop_
_entity_poly.entity_id
_entity_poly.type
_entity_poly.pdbx_seq_one_letter_code
_entity_poly.pdbx_strand_id
1 'polypeptide(L)' 'MDKQNRIVGITCSTFDLLHAGHVIMLEECKKYCDYLICALQVDPTIDRPQKNKPIQSLVERYLQLDAVKHVDKIIPYNTE' A
#
# COMPACT_ATOMS: atom_id res chain seq x y z
N MET A 1 11.30 -2.49 -25.28
CA MET A 1 11.20 -2.86 -24.83
C MET A 1 10.82 -3.79 -24.28
N ASP A 2 11.07 -3.93 -23.61
CA ASP A 2 10.87 -5.16 -23.33
C ASP A 2 10.16 -5.31 -22.11
N LYS A 3 8.95 -5.71 -22.14
CA LYS A 3 8.13 -5.89 -20.98
C LYS A 3 8.67 -6.94 -20.05
N GLN A 4 9.46 -7.83 -20.57
CA GLN A 4 10.03 -8.90 -19.76
C GLN A 4 11.00 -8.39 -18.73
N ASN A 5 11.53 -7.19 -18.93
CA ASN A 5 12.46 -6.61 -17.97
C ASN A 5 11.78 -5.71 -16.95
N ARG A 6 10.46 -5.66 -16.99
CA ARG A 6 9.71 -4.83 -16.06
C ARG A 6 9.71 -5.46 -14.67
N ILE A 7 10.06 -4.67 -13.67
CA ILE A 7 10.09 -5.11 -12.28
C ILE A 7 8.84 -4.62 -11.58
N VAL A 8 8.08 -5.56 -11.00
CA VAL A 8 6.87 -5.25 -10.24
C VAL A 8 7.19 -5.40 -8.77
N GLY A 9 6.94 -4.33 -8.01
CA GLY A 9 7.15 -4.35 -6.56
C GLY A 9 5.81 -4.38 -5.84
N ILE A 10 5.78 -5.02 -4.67
CA ILE A 10 4.57 -5.09 -3.83
C ILE A 10 4.94 -4.72 -2.41
N THR A 11 4.15 -3.84 -1.81
CA THR A 11 4.27 -3.53 -0.39
C THR A 11 2.89 -3.67 0.25
N CYS A 12 2.86 -4.17 1.46
CA CYS A 12 1.61 -4.50 2.17
C CYS A 12 1.53 -3.72 3.47
N SER A 13 0.41 -3.07 3.73
CA SER A 13 0.20 -2.34 4.98
C SER A 13 -1.26 -1.91 5.07
N THR A 14 -1.67 -1.41 6.23
CA THR A 14 -2.98 -0.79 6.41
C THR A 14 -2.99 0.62 5.83
N PHE A 15 -1.83 1.28 5.76
CA PHE A 15 -1.71 2.66 5.29
C PHE A 15 -2.69 3.58 6.01
N ASP A 16 -2.84 3.39 7.32
CA ASP A 16 -3.74 4.18 8.13
C ASP A 16 -3.12 5.54 8.45
N LEU A 17 -3.93 6.60 8.38
CA LEU A 17 -3.47 7.97 8.67
C LEU A 17 -2.21 8.30 7.86
N LEU A 18 -2.34 8.20 6.55
CA LEU A 18 -1.21 8.40 5.64
C LEU A 18 -0.51 9.72 5.93
N HIS A 19 0.82 9.67 6.05
CA HIS A 19 1.61 10.86 6.35
C HIS A 19 2.90 10.85 5.52
N ALA A 20 3.74 11.89 5.74
CA ALA A 20 4.96 12.06 4.95
C ALA A 20 5.87 10.84 4.99
N GLY A 21 5.94 10.15 6.13
CA GLY A 21 6.75 8.94 6.24
C GLY A 21 6.32 7.85 5.28
N HIS A 22 5.00 7.67 5.11
CA HIS A 22 4.48 6.71 4.14
C HIS A 22 4.88 7.12 2.72
N VAL A 23 4.77 8.40 2.40
CA VAL A 23 5.10 8.89 1.05
C VAL A 23 6.57 8.67 0.74
N ILE A 24 7.45 8.96 1.71
CA ILE A 24 8.89 8.75 1.53
C ILE A 24 9.20 7.27 1.32
N MET A 25 8.55 6.40 2.09
CA MET A 25 8.74 4.97 1.96
C MET A 25 8.31 4.48 0.58
N LEU A 26 7.16 4.96 0.09
CA LEU A 26 6.66 4.59 -1.22
C LEU A 26 7.56 5.11 -2.34
N GLU A 27 8.08 6.33 -2.17
CA GLU A 27 9.04 6.87 -3.13
C GLU A 27 10.28 5.99 -3.19
N GLU A 28 10.77 5.55 -2.04
CA GLU A 28 11.94 4.69 -1.97
C GLU A 28 11.67 3.35 -2.64
N CYS A 29 10.51 2.75 -2.38
CA CYS A 29 10.11 1.50 -3.01
C CYS A 29 10.08 1.62 -4.53
N LYS A 30 9.59 2.74 -5.03
CA LYS A 30 9.46 2.95 -6.47
C LYS A 30 10.81 3.02 -7.16
N LYS A 31 11.87 3.34 -6.46
CA LYS A 31 13.21 3.36 -7.04
C LYS A 31 13.68 1.98 -7.46
N TYR A 32 13.11 0.93 -6.88
CA TYR A 32 13.54 -0.45 -7.12
C TYR A 32 12.60 -1.22 -8.03
N CYS A 33 11.59 -0.56 -8.58
CA CYS A 33 10.63 -1.23 -9.45
C CYS A 33 10.09 -0.26 -10.49
N ASP A 34 9.46 -0.82 -11.51
CA ASP A 34 8.83 -0.03 -12.57
C ASP A 34 7.34 0.16 -12.30
N TYR A 35 6.76 -0.74 -11.51
CA TYR A 35 5.33 -0.75 -11.25
C TYR A 35 5.14 -1.15 -9.79
N LEU A 36 4.59 -0.25 -9.00
CA LEU A 36 4.44 -0.48 -7.56
C LEU A 36 2.99 -0.78 -7.21
N ILE A 37 2.77 -1.95 -6.63
CA ILE A 37 1.46 -2.37 -6.14
C ILE A 37 1.45 -2.23 -4.62
N CYS A 38 0.42 -1.57 -4.11
CA CYS A 38 0.20 -1.47 -2.67
C CYS A 38 -0.95 -2.39 -2.29
N ALA A 39 -0.67 -3.41 -1.49
CA ALA A 39 -1.70 -4.28 -0.96
C ALA A 39 -2.22 -3.63 0.33
N LEU A 40 -3.49 -3.24 0.30
CA LEU A 40 -4.11 -2.45 1.37
C LEU A 40 -4.91 -3.37 2.27
N GLN A 41 -4.41 -3.57 3.49
CA GLN A 41 -5.06 -4.47 4.44
C GLN A 41 -6.33 -3.83 4.99
N VAL A 42 -7.43 -4.57 4.89
CA VAL A 42 -8.73 -4.05 5.33
C VAL A 42 -8.77 -3.93 6.85
N ASP A 43 -8.43 -5.00 7.56
CA ASP A 43 -8.45 -5.00 9.03
C ASP A 43 -7.38 -5.96 9.55
N PRO A 44 -6.29 -5.43 10.14
CA PRO A 44 -5.21 -6.29 10.64
C PRO A 44 -5.62 -7.14 11.84
N THR A 45 -6.72 -6.81 12.51
CA THR A 45 -7.14 -7.59 13.69
C THR A 45 -7.68 -8.96 13.32
N ILE A 46 -7.98 -9.20 12.04
CA ILE A 46 -8.42 -10.51 11.58
C ILE A 46 -7.26 -11.51 11.72
N ASP A 47 -6.05 -11.10 11.31
CA ASP A 47 -4.87 -11.96 11.40
C ASP A 47 -4.17 -11.85 12.75
N ARG A 48 -4.20 -10.67 13.34
CA ARG A 48 -3.47 -10.34 14.56
C ARG A 48 -4.38 -9.60 15.52
N PRO A 49 -5.14 -10.34 16.36
CA PRO A 49 -6.14 -9.70 17.22
C PRO A 49 -5.55 -8.66 18.18
N GLN A 50 -4.25 -8.74 18.48
CA GLN A 50 -3.60 -7.80 19.36
C GLN A 50 -3.37 -6.44 18.72
N LYS A 51 -3.50 -6.34 17.40
CA LYS A 51 -3.34 -5.06 16.73
C LYS A 51 -4.59 -4.21 16.85
N ASN A 52 -4.41 -2.90 16.78
CA ASN A 52 -5.54 -1.98 16.79
C ASN A 52 -6.19 -1.94 15.42
N LYS A 53 -7.49 -1.70 15.41
CA LYS A 53 -8.19 -1.47 14.16
C LYS A 53 -7.75 -0.13 13.56
N PRO A 54 -7.78 0.00 12.24
CA PRO A 54 -7.46 1.28 11.61
C PRO A 54 -8.42 2.36 12.06
N ILE A 55 -7.90 3.57 12.20
CA ILE A 55 -8.71 4.75 12.54
C ILE A 55 -9.55 5.16 11.36
N GLN A 56 -8.96 5.15 10.16
CA GLN A 56 -9.67 5.53 8.95
C GLN A 56 -10.37 4.34 8.32
N SER A 57 -11.48 4.61 7.65
CA SER A 57 -12.19 3.58 6.90
C SER A 57 -11.33 3.11 5.72
N LEU A 58 -11.72 1.97 5.15
CA LEU A 58 -11.03 1.45 3.98
C LEU A 58 -11.08 2.45 2.83
N VAL A 59 -12.24 3.08 2.63
CA VAL A 59 -12.42 4.06 1.55
C VAL A 59 -11.49 5.24 1.74
N GLU A 60 -11.39 5.76 2.95
CA GLU A 60 -10.50 6.89 3.23
C GLU A 60 -9.04 6.53 2.97
N ARG A 61 -8.63 5.35 3.42
CA ARG A 61 -7.26 4.90 3.22
C ARG A 61 -6.96 4.67 1.73
N TYR A 62 -7.93 4.12 1.01
CA TYR A 62 -7.79 3.89 -0.43
C TYR A 62 -7.63 5.21 -1.18
N LEU A 63 -8.49 6.19 -0.89
CA LEU A 63 -8.46 7.47 -1.59
C LEU A 63 -7.14 8.21 -1.35
N GLN A 64 -6.65 8.19 -0.11
CA GLN A 64 -5.39 8.85 0.20
C GLN A 64 -4.21 8.17 -0.49
N LEU A 65 -4.19 6.84 -0.46
CA LEU A 65 -3.12 6.07 -1.07
C LEU A 65 -3.12 6.25 -2.60
N ASP A 66 -4.31 6.30 -3.19
CA ASP A 66 -4.45 6.46 -4.63
C ASP A 66 -3.93 7.83 -5.11
N ALA A 67 -3.89 8.80 -4.23
CA ALA A 67 -3.39 10.14 -4.55
C ALA A 67 -1.87 10.22 -4.54
N VAL A 68 -1.18 9.19 -4.07
CA VAL A 68 0.28 9.18 -4.03
C VAL A 68 0.80 8.83 -5.42
N LYS A 69 1.60 9.72 -5.98
CA LYS A 69 2.05 9.56 -7.37
C LYS A 69 2.92 8.33 -7.63
N HIS A 70 3.52 7.78 -6.58
CA HIS A 70 4.42 6.63 -6.71
C HIS A 70 3.68 5.30 -6.77
N VAL A 71 2.39 5.29 -6.47
CA VAL A 71 1.58 4.07 -6.42
C VAL A 71 0.92 3.84 -7.76
N ASP A 72 1.11 2.66 -8.32
CA ASP A 72 0.54 2.32 -9.62
C ASP A 72 -0.76 1.53 -9.50
N LYS A 73 -0.89 0.71 -8.45
CA LYS A 73 -2.08 -0.09 -8.26
C LYS A 73 -2.31 -0.36 -6.79
N ILE A 74 -3.58 -0.43 -6.39
CA ILE A 74 -3.96 -0.75 -5.02
C ILE A 74 -4.84 -1.99 -5.05
N ILE A 75 -4.51 -2.97 -4.21
CA ILE A 75 -5.29 -4.20 -4.09
C ILE A 75 -5.68 -4.38 -2.62
N PRO A 76 -6.96 -4.20 -2.27
CA PRO A 76 -7.40 -4.47 -0.90
C PRO A 76 -7.37 -5.97 -0.61
N TYR A 77 -7.03 -6.34 0.62
CA TYR A 77 -7.03 -7.75 1.02
C TYR A 77 -7.46 -7.86 2.49
N ASN A 78 -8.04 -9.01 2.84
CA ASN A 78 -8.56 -9.23 4.19
C ASN A 78 -7.55 -9.91 5.10
N THR A 79 -6.89 -10.94 4.61
CA THR A 79 -5.94 -11.72 5.42
C THR A 79 -4.63 -11.89 4.67
N GLU A 80 -3.60 -12.10 5.42
CA GLU A 80 -2.26 -12.32 4.85
C GLU A 80 -2.06 -13.71 4.29
#